data_230e599badec12f4325ba09ca34ce3c4
#
_entry.id   230e599badec12f4325ba09ca34ce3c4
#
_cell.length_a   1.000
_cell.length_b   1.000
_cell.length_c   1.000
_cell.angle_alpha   90.00
_cell.angle_beta   90.00
_cell.angle_gamma   90.00
#
_symmetry.space_group_name_H-M   'P 1'
#
loop_
_entity.id
_entity.type
_entity.pdbx_description
1 polymer ?
#
loop_
_entity_poly.entity_id
_entity_poly.type
_entity_poly.pdbx_seq_one_letter_code
_entity_poly.pdbx_strand_id
1 'polypeptide(L)'
;PGFTRLVDAEGRPIDDAFRARRRDALLALFARIAPQVLITELFPFGRRQCRFELLPLLDAAQASRPLIVCSLRDILQSARKPGRAEETLALLRARYDLVLVHGDPTVATLDASFPPAAEIAEHTRYTGYVAPEAPSAPVPPSGEIVISAGGSGVGLPLLRAALRARELSAHKDRTWRILLGGGID
;
A
#
# COMPACT_ATOMS: atom_id res chain seq x y z
N PRO A 1 1.08 -17.16 -2.20
CA PRO A 1 1.57 -16.54 -3.42
C PRO A 1 1.98 -15.10 -3.08
N GLY A 2 3.29 -14.83 -3.19
CA GLY A 2 3.81 -13.50 -2.83
C GLY A 2 3.50 -12.49 -3.92
N PHE A 3 3.19 -11.25 -3.55
CA PHE A 3 3.00 -10.09 -4.44
C PHE A 3 4.28 -9.66 -5.18
N THR A 4 5.24 -10.58 -5.35
CA THR A 4 6.57 -10.30 -5.93
C THR A 4 6.61 -10.46 -7.44
N ARG A 5 5.61 -11.10 -8.04
CA ARG A 5 5.59 -11.42 -9.47
C ARG A 5 4.33 -10.85 -10.11
N LEU A 6 4.51 -10.08 -11.18
CA LEU A 6 3.39 -9.60 -11.98
C LEU A 6 2.92 -10.70 -12.93
N VAL A 7 1.61 -10.87 -13.01
CA VAL A 7 0.95 -11.82 -13.90
C VAL A 7 -0.12 -11.10 -14.72
N ASP A 8 -0.49 -11.67 -15.87
CA ASP A 8 -1.61 -11.22 -16.69
C ASP A 8 -2.96 -11.67 -16.09
N ALA A 9 -4.05 -11.40 -16.79
CA ALA A 9 -5.40 -11.77 -16.36
C ALA A 9 -5.60 -13.29 -16.25
N GLU A 10 -4.83 -14.08 -16.97
CA GLU A 10 -4.85 -15.53 -16.96
C GLU A 10 -3.85 -16.16 -15.96
N GLY A 11 -3.19 -15.32 -15.14
CA GLY A 11 -2.25 -15.75 -14.11
C GLY A 11 -0.85 -16.13 -14.66
N ARG A 12 -0.53 -15.84 -15.92
CA ARG A 12 0.77 -16.11 -16.53
C ARG A 12 1.76 -14.98 -16.25
N PRO A 13 3.05 -15.28 -16.05
CA PRO A 13 4.07 -14.23 -15.91
C PRO A 13 4.07 -13.28 -17.11
N ILE A 14 4.07 -11.97 -16.84
CA ILE A 14 4.14 -10.97 -17.92
C ILE A 14 5.51 -10.96 -18.60
N ASP A 15 5.51 -10.84 -19.93
CA ASP A 15 6.70 -10.69 -20.76
C ASP A 15 7.04 -9.20 -21.00
N ASP A 16 8.12 -8.95 -21.74
CA ASP A 16 8.56 -7.59 -22.04
C ASP A 16 7.63 -6.88 -23.04
N ALA A 17 6.97 -7.61 -23.93
CA ALA A 17 5.97 -7.06 -24.83
C ALA A 17 4.74 -6.56 -24.06
N PHE A 18 4.28 -7.32 -23.05
CA PHE A 18 3.20 -6.89 -22.17
C PHE A 18 3.60 -5.65 -21.36
N ARG A 19 4.83 -5.61 -20.82
CA ARG A 19 5.34 -4.45 -20.06
C ARG A 19 5.40 -3.21 -20.96
N ALA A 20 5.88 -3.35 -22.20
CA ALA A 20 5.93 -2.24 -23.15
C ALA A 20 4.53 -1.70 -23.44
N ARG A 21 3.56 -2.57 -23.77
CA ARG A 21 2.16 -2.16 -24.01
C ARG A 21 1.55 -1.41 -22.81
N ARG A 22 1.77 -1.92 -21.58
CA ARG A 22 1.27 -1.25 -20.37
C ARG A 22 1.87 0.14 -20.18
N ARG A 23 3.20 0.23 -20.29
CA ARG A 23 3.92 1.51 -20.20
C ARG A 23 3.39 2.50 -21.23
N ASP A 24 3.29 2.09 -22.49
CA ASP A 24 2.89 2.97 -23.59
C ASP A 24 1.43 3.42 -23.44
N ALA A 25 0.55 2.53 -22.99
CA ALA A 25 -0.84 2.87 -22.67
C ALA A 25 -0.93 3.88 -21.53
N LEU A 26 -0.11 3.74 -20.48
CA LEU A 26 -0.06 4.65 -19.34
C LEU A 26 0.44 6.03 -19.76
N LEU A 27 1.49 6.10 -20.59
CA LEU A 27 2.02 7.36 -21.12
C LEU A 27 1.03 8.04 -22.04
N ALA A 28 0.35 7.30 -22.91
CA ALA A 28 -0.70 7.85 -23.78
C ALA A 28 -1.87 8.40 -22.97
N LEU A 29 -2.28 7.69 -21.91
CA LEU A 29 -3.33 8.16 -21.00
C LEU A 29 -2.90 9.44 -20.29
N PHE A 30 -1.68 9.47 -19.74
CA PHE A 30 -1.13 10.65 -19.07
C PHE A 30 -1.09 11.88 -20.00
N ALA A 31 -0.60 11.72 -21.22
CA ALA A 31 -0.57 12.78 -22.21
C ALA A 31 -1.96 13.30 -22.59
N ARG A 32 -2.95 12.40 -22.71
CA ARG A 32 -4.34 12.76 -23.05
C ARG A 32 -5.05 13.50 -21.92
N ILE A 33 -4.82 13.07 -20.65
CA ILE A 33 -5.47 13.68 -19.49
C ILE A 33 -4.80 15.00 -19.13
N ALA A 34 -3.48 15.12 -19.32
CA ALA A 34 -2.66 16.26 -18.91
C ALA A 34 -2.98 16.69 -17.46
N PRO A 35 -2.82 15.82 -16.47
CA PRO A 35 -3.29 16.08 -15.11
C PRO A 35 -2.50 17.20 -14.45
N GLN A 36 -3.15 17.96 -13.57
CA GLN A 36 -2.50 18.96 -12.72
C GLN A 36 -1.82 18.32 -11.49
N VAL A 37 -2.27 17.12 -11.09
CA VAL A 37 -1.72 16.36 -9.97
C VAL A 37 -1.53 14.92 -10.41
N LEU A 38 -0.33 14.38 -10.21
CA LEU A 38 -0.01 12.97 -10.39
C LEU A 38 0.25 12.32 -9.04
N ILE A 39 -0.58 11.36 -8.65
CA ILE A 39 -0.41 10.62 -7.40
C ILE A 39 0.02 9.18 -7.70
N THR A 40 1.12 8.74 -7.09
CA THR A 40 1.54 7.34 -7.11
C THR A 40 1.32 6.70 -5.74
N GLU A 41 0.70 5.51 -5.71
CA GLU A 41 0.52 4.76 -4.47
C GLU A 41 1.77 3.95 -4.18
N LEU A 42 2.38 4.19 -3.02
CA LEU A 42 3.50 3.45 -2.44
C LEU A 42 4.83 3.50 -3.23
N PHE A 43 4.87 3.96 -4.45
CA PHE A 43 6.12 4.12 -5.21
C PHE A 43 6.76 5.49 -4.88
N PRO A 44 8.06 5.58 -4.58
CA PRO A 44 9.13 4.58 -4.76
C PRO A 44 9.44 3.69 -3.54
N PHE A 45 8.76 3.81 -2.42
CA PHE A 45 8.99 2.98 -1.22
C PHE A 45 8.68 1.49 -1.47
N GLY A 46 7.68 1.21 -2.31
CA GLY A 46 7.28 -0.12 -2.74
C GLY A 46 6.98 -0.18 -4.23
N ARG A 47 6.18 -1.17 -4.67
CA ARG A 47 5.74 -1.34 -6.07
C ARG A 47 6.90 -1.38 -7.08
N ARG A 48 8.09 -1.81 -6.66
CA ARG A 48 9.30 -1.82 -7.50
C ARG A 48 9.16 -2.63 -8.79
N GLN A 49 8.31 -3.65 -8.81
CA GLN A 49 7.97 -4.41 -9.99
C GLN A 49 7.30 -3.56 -11.09
N CYS A 50 6.73 -2.39 -10.73
CA CYS A 50 6.11 -1.46 -11.67
C CYS A 50 7.07 -0.35 -12.17
N ARG A 51 8.37 -0.42 -11.85
CA ARG A 51 9.36 0.60 -12.27
C ARG A 51 9.41 0.80 -13.78
N PHE A 52 9.17 -0.26 -14.55
CA PHE A 52 9.19 -0.23 -16.01
C PHE A 52 8.15 0.73 -16.62
N GLU A 53 7.08 1.02 -15.89
CA GLU A 53 6.02 1.95 -16.30
C GLU A 53 6.05 3.26 -15.47
N LEU A 54 6.38 3.18 -14.17
CA LEU A 54 6.32 4.36 -13.30
C LEU A 54 7.49 5.31 -13.48
N LEU A 55 8.70 4.83 -13.77
CA LEU A 55 9.84 5.74 -14.05
C LEU A 55 9.62 6.54 -15.34
N PRO A 56 9.26 5.92 -16.48
CA PRO A 56 8.91 6.70 -17.68
C PRO A 56 7.73 7.67 -17.47
N LEU A 57 6.74 7.32 -16.65
CA LEU A 57 5.64 8.22 -16.29
C LEU A 57 6.15 9.44 -15.53
N LEU A 58 7.02 9.25 -14.53
CA LEU A 58 7.63 10.35 -13.78
C LEU A 58 8.53 11.21 -14.67
N ASP A 59 9.26 10.61 -15.63
CA ASP A 59 10.05 11.35 -16.61
C ASP A 59 9.15 12.23 -17.50
N ALA A 60 8.03 11.70 -17.98
CA ALA A 60 7.04 12.47 -18.75
C ALA A 60 6.41 13.59 -17.90
N ALA A 61 6.14 13.32 -16.61
CA ALA A 61 5.58 14.31 -15.71
C ALA A 61 6.54 15.47 -15.43
N GLN A 62 7.86 15.24 -15.40
CA GLN A 62 8.84 16.32 -15.24
C GLN A 62 8.75 17.38 -16.39
N ALA A 63 8.35 16.96 -17.59
CA ALA A 63 8.21 17.87 -18.73
C ALA A 63 6.95 18.74 -18.63
N SER A 64 5.83 18.18 -18.16
CA SER A 64 4.52 18.88 -18.04
C SER A 64 4.31 19.56 -16.67
N ARG A 65 5.14 19.24 -15.69
CA ARG A 65 5.16 19.82 -14.33
C ARG A 65 3.82 19.80 -13.57
N PRO A 66 3.10 18.67 -13.50
CA PRO A 66 2.04 18.54 -12.51
C PRO A 66 2.66 18.51 -11.10
N LEU A 67 1.84 18.71 -10.08
CA LEU A 67 2.23 18.37 -8.71
C LEU A 67 2.38 16.84 -8.60
N ILE A 68 3.57 16.35 -8.25
CA ILE A 68 3.86 14.92 -8.16
C ILE A 68 3.87 14.48 -6.69
N VAL A 69 2.95 13.58 -6.35
CA VAL A 69 2.68 13.17 -4.97
C VAL A 69 2.90 11.67 -4.80
N CYS A 70 3.61 11.29 -3.75
CA CYS A 70 3.67 9.92 -3.27
C CYS A 70 2.65 9.73 -2.13
N SER A 71 1.72 8.80 -2.29
CA SER A 71 0.73 8.42 -1.29
C SER A 71 1.19 7.16 -0.55
N LEU A 72 1.32 7.24 0.77
CA LEU A 72 1.77 6.15 1.62
C LEU A 72 0.75 5.83 2.70
N ARG A 73 0.66 4.57 3.09
CA ARG A 73 0.09 4.20 4.39
C ARG A 73 1.15 4.35 5.49
N ASP A 74 0.73 4.34 6.74
CA ASP A 74 1.51 4.67 7.94
C ASP A 74 2.79 3.83 8.11
N ILE A 75 2.70 2.49 8.07
CA ILE A 75 3.84 1.60 8.31
C ILE A 75 4.21 0.87 7.02
N LEU A 76 5.48 0.99 6.64
CA LEU A 76 6.07 0.33 5.49
C LEU A 76 6.70 -1.00 5.89
N GLN A 77 6.82 -1.91 4.94
CA GLN A 77 7.69 -3.07 5.14
C GLN A 77 9.15 -2.61 5.09
N SER A 78 9.90 -2.94 6.14
CA SER A 78 11.32 -2.60 6.21
C SER A 78 12.09 -3.07 4.98
N ALA A 79 12.98 -2.21 4.49
CA ALA A 79 13.82 -2.52 3.34
C ALA A 79 14.79 -3.65 3.68
N ARG A 80 14.58 -4.83 3.09
CA ARG A 80 15.41 -6.03 3.36
C ARG A 80 16.76 -6.02 2.63
N LYS A 81 16.96 -5.11 1.67
CA LYS A 81 18.20 -5.06 0.87
C LYS A 81 18.93 -3.75 1.13
N PRO A 82 20.25 -3.78 1.34
CA PRO A 82 21.08 -2.57 1.44
C PRO A 82 20.88 -1.65 0.24
N GLY A 83 21.05 -0.34 0.41
CA GLY A 83 20.94 0.65 -0.65
C GLY A 83 19.53 1.02 -1.10
N ARG A 84 18.49 0.34 -0.61
CA ARG A 84 17.10 0.63 -1.03
C ARG A 84 16.54 1.92 -0.47
N ALA A 85 16.92 2.27 0.74
CA ALA A 85 16.46 3.50 1.37
C ALA A 85 17.06 4.72 0.65
N GLU A 86 18.35 4.65 0.35
CA GLU A 86 19.09 5.67 -0.38
C GLU A 86 18.55 5.88 -1.80
N GLU A 87 18.26 4.77 -2.51
CA GLU A 87 17.64 4.82 -3.83
C GLU A 87 16.25 5.46 -3.78
N THR A 88 15.46 5.13 -2.76
CA THR A 88 14.14 5.71 -2.54
C THR A 88 14.23 7.21 -2.28
N LEU A 89 15.14 7.64 -1.40
CA LEU A 89 15.42 9.06 -1.14
C LEU A 89 15.82 9.82 -2.41
N ALA A 90 16.75 9.25 -3.19
CA ALA A 90 17.20 9.87 -4.43
C ALA A 90 16.05 10.09 -5.41
N LEU A 91 15.15 9.10 -5.56
CA LEU A 91 13.96 9.22 -6.41
C LEU A 91 12.96 10.26 -5.87
N LEU A 92 12.73 10.28 -4.55
CA LEU A 92 11.83 11.26 -3.93
C LEU A 92 12.33 12.68 -4.18
N ARG A 93 13.58 12.96 -3.87
CA ARG A 93 14.18 14.28 -4.05
C ARG A 93 14.22 14.74 -5.51
N ALA A 94 14.40 13.80 -6.43
CA ALA A 94 14.51 14.12 -7.85
C ALA A 94 13.18 14.28 -8.57
N ARG A 95 12.08 13.68 -8.06
CA ARG A 95 10.86 13.46 -8.86
C ARG A 95 9.57 13.82 -8.13
N TYR A 96 9.56 14.02 -6.82
CA TYR A 96 8.35 14.23 -6.05
C TYR A 96 8.36 15.58 -5.34
N ASP A 97 7.21 16.22 -5.33
CA ASP A 97 7.00 17.48 -4.62
C ASP A 97 6.48 17.22 -3.21
N LEU A 98 5.75 16.11 -3.00
CA LEU A 98 5.07 15.85 -1.75
C LEU A 98 4.97 14.34 -1.46
N VAL A 99 5.08 14.00 -0.18
CA VAL A 99 4.81 12.66 0.37
C VAL A 99 3.66 12.78 1.35
N LEU A 100 2.52 12.15 1.05
CA LEU A 100 1.37 12.05 1.94
C LEU A 100 1.44 10.73 2.71
N VAL A 101 1.45 10.80 4.02
CA VAL A 101 1.42 9.64 4.92
C VAL A 101 0.01 9.54 5.52
N HIS A 102 -0.73 8.50 5.16
CA HIS A 102 -2.08 8.25 5.67
C HIS A 102 -2.01 7.53 7.01
N GLY A 103 -1.69 8.28 8.05
CA GLY A 103 -1.53 7.80 9.40
C GLY A 103 -1.52 8.96 10.39
N ASP A 104 -1.57 8.63 11.68
CA ASP A 104 -1.49 9.58 12.76
C ASP A 104 -0.06 9.58 13.33
N PRO A 105 0.68 10.71 13.27
CA PRO A 105 2.05 10.77 13.77
C PRO A 105 2.14 10.59 15.30
N THR A 106 1.03 10.71 16.03
CA THR A 106 0.99 10.40 17.47
C THR A 106 0.99 8.90 17.75
N VAL A 107 0.63 8.07 16.75
CA VAL A 107 0.64 6.61 16.83
C VAL A 107 1.93 6.04 16.27
N ALA A 108 2.31 6.47 15.04
CA ALA A 108 3.54 6.03 14.41
C ALA A 108 4.02 7.06 13.40
N THR A 109 5.30 7.38 13.45
CA THR A 109 5.96 8.23 12.47
C THR A 109 6.66 7.41 11.38
N LEU A 110 6.90 8.00 10.22
CA LEU A 110 7.46 7.32 9.06
C LEU A 110 8.85 6.72 9.32
N ASP A 111 9.64 7.34 10.21
CA ASP A 111 10.98 6.86 10.59
C ASP A 111 10.96 5.49 11.28
N ALA A 112 9.86 5.10 11.93
CA ALA A 112 9.70 3.77 12.50
C ALA A 112 9.87 2.64 11.47
N SER A 113 9.56 2.92 10.19
CA SER A 113 9.68 1.95 9.10
C SER A 113 10.61 2.40 7.95
N PHE A 114 10.98 3.68 7.92
CA PHE A 114 11.89 4.29 6.97
C PHE A 114 12.85 5.23 7.71
N PRO A 115 13.96 4.73 8.27
CA PRO A 115 14.88 5.50 9.11
C PRO A 115 15.34 6.85 8.54
N PRO A 116 15.57 7.02 7.21
CA PRO A 116 15.97 8.31 6.67
C PRO A 116 14.80 9.29 6.43
N ALA A 117 13.63 9.09 7.05
CA ALA A 117 12.46 9.97 6.87
C ALA A 117 12.72 11.44 7.21
N ALA A 118 13.63 11.71 8.15
CA ALA A 118 14.04 13.09 8.50
C ALA A 118 14.57 13.87 7.30
N GLU A 119 15.17 13.19 6.33
CA GLU A 119 15.75 13.80 5.13
C GLU A 119 14.71 14.28 4.11
N ILE A 120 13.43 13.92 4.30
CA ILE A 120 12.28 14.34 3.47
C ILE A 120 11.16 14.98 4.31
N ALA A 121 11.46 15.37 5.56
CA ALA A 121 10.45 15.90 6.49
C ALA A 121 9.72 17.13 5.92
N GLU A 122 10.43 18.03 5.23
CA GLU A 122 9.84 19.23 4.62
C GLU A 122 8.81 18.92 3.53
N HIS A 123 8.98 17.80 2.84
CA HIS A 123 8.06 17.31 1.80
C HIS A 123 7.01 16.33 2.32
N THR A 124 7.06 15.96 3.61
CA THR A 124 6.14 14.98 4.20
C THR A 124 4.97 15.67 4.90
N ARG A 125 3.75 15.16 4.66
CA ARG A 125 2.54 15.59 5.35
C ARG A 125 1.73 14.38 5.80
N TYR A 126 1.33 14.38 7.07
CA TYR A 126 0.42 13.38 7.61
C TYR A 126 -1.02 13.83 7.37
N THR A 127 -1.86 12.93 6.88
CA THR A 127 -3.27 13.22 6.56
C THR A 127 -4.25 12.73 7.61
N GLY A 128 -3.78 12.02 8.63
CA GLY A 128 -4.62 11.16 9.44
C GLY A 128 -5.03 9.89 8.67
N TYR A 129 -5.82 9.06 9.28
CA TYR A 129 -6.33 7.84 8.66
C TYR A 129 -7.41 8.18 7.63
N VAL A 130 -7.24 7.70 6.41
CA VAL A 130 -8.24 7.82 5.34
C VAL A 130 -9.18 6.62 5.46
N ALA A 131 -10.40 6.87 5.88
CA ALA A 131 -11.43 5.86 6.08
C ALA A 131 -12.79 6.39 5.61
N PRO A 132 -13.75 5.50 5.31
CA PRO A 132 -15.15 5.90 5.14
C PRO A 132 -15.64 6.64 6.39
N GLU A 133 -16.67 7.48 6.20
CA GLU A 133 -17.32 8.17 7.31
C GLU A 133 -17.77 7.16 8.38
N ALA A 134 -17.50 7.48 9.64
CA ALA A 134 -17.90 6.64 10.75
C ALA A 134 -19.45 6.58 10.83
N PRO A 135 -20.04 5.43 11.23
CA PRO A 135 -21.46 5.36 11.47
C PRO A 135 -21.93 6.46 12.43
N SER A 136 -22.99 7.16 12.09
CA SER A 136 -23.54 8.29 12.85
C SER A 136 -24.06 7.90 14.24
N ALA A 137 -24.27 6.61 14.50
CA ALA A 137 -24.64 6.10 15.81
C ALA A 137 -23.72 4.96 16.24
N PRO A 138 -23.33 4.87 17.52
CA PRO A 138 -22.57 3.75 18.03
C PRO A 138 -23.37 2.45 17.88
N VAL A 139 -22.78 1.44 17.26
CA VAL A 139 -23.37 0.10 17.22
C VAL A 139 -23.19 -0.55 18.59
N PRO A 140 -24.26 -0.99 19.26
CA PRO A 140 -24.13 -1.65 20.55
C PRO A 140 -23.24 -2.89 20.45
N PRO A 141 -22.41 -3.18 21.48
CA PRO A 141 -21.59 -4.37 21.48
C PRO A 141 -22.46 -5.63 21.33
N SER A 142 -22.21 -6.43 20.30
CA SER A 142 -22.95 -7.70 20.09
C SER A 142 -22.57 -8.80 21.08
N GLY A 143 -21.49 -8.61 21.84
CA GLY A 143 -20.92 -9.65 22.70
C GLY A 143 -20.21 -10.77 21.92
N GLU A 144 -20.13 -10.68 20.61
CA GLU A 144 -19.41 -11.62 19.76
C GLU A 144 -17.90 -11.40 19.84
N ILE A 145 -17.15 -12.46 19.56
CA ILE A 145 -15.71 -12.39 19.32
C ILE A 145 -15.50 -12.38 17.82
N VAL A 146 -15.01 -11.25 17.30
CA VAL A 146 -14.75 -11.08 15.86
C VAL A 146 -13.28 -11.32 15.56
N ILE A 147 -13.01 -12.17 14.58
CA ILE A 147 -11.66 -12.50 14.11
C ILE A 147 -11.55 -12.11 12.64
N SER A 148 -10.58 -11.27 12.33
CA SER A 148 -10.27 -10.85 10.96
C SER A 148 -8.77 -10.96 10.71
N ALA A 149 -8.40 -11.55 9.58
CA ALA A 149 -7.01 -11.69 9.15
C ALA A 149 -6.74 -10.97 7.81
N GLY A 150 -7.64 -10.07 7.42
CA GLY A 150 -7.63 -9.42 6.10
C GLY A 150 -8.14 -10.33 4.97
N GLY A 151 -8.09 -9.81 3.74
CA GLY A 151 -8.73 -10.44 2.57
C GLY A 151 -7.88 -11.48 1.83
N SER A 152 -6.68 -11.80 2.29
CA SER A 152 -5.77 -12.71 1.58
C SER A 152 -5.57 -14.05 2.31
N GLY A 153 -5.23 -15.11 1.57
CA GLY A 153 -4.92 -16.43 2.14
C GLY A 153 -3.76 -16.46 3.14
N VAL A 154 -2.99 -15.37 3.27
CA VAL A 154 -1.91 -15.23 4.27
C VAL A 154 -2.45 -15.29 5.70
N GLY A 155 -3.71 -14.91 5.92
CA GLY A 155 -4.36 -14.95 7.23
C GLY A 155 -4.79 -16.34 7.72
N LEU A 156 -4.78 -17.36 6.88
CA LEU A 156 -5.27 -18.70 7.21
C LEU A 156 -4.65 -19.32 8.47
N PRO A 157 -3.33 -19.21 8.72
CA PRO A 157 -2.74 -19.71 9.97
C PRO A 157 -3.32 -19.05 11.23
N LEU A 158 -3.59 -17.72 11.19
CA LEU A 158 -4.22 -17.01 12.31
C LEU A 158 -5.66 -17.52 12.53
N LEU A 159 -6.44 -17.68 11.47
CA LEU A 159 -7.81 -18.17 11.57
C LEU A 159 -7.87 -19.57 12.15
N ARG A 160 -6.97 -20.47 11.72
CA ARG A 160 -6.85 -21.83 12.29
C ARG A 160 -6.42 -21.81 13.76
N ALA A 161 -5.50 -20.92 14.13
CA ALA A 161 -5.10 -20.76 15.53
C ALA A 161 -6.25 -20.26 16.40
N ALA A 162 -7.04 -19.31 15.89
CA ALA A 162 -8.22 -18.79 16.58
C ALA A 162 -9.29 -19.86 16.82
N LEU A 163 -9.55 -20.73 15.83
CA LEU A 163 -10.49 -21.85 15.99
C LEU A 163 -10.04 -22.81 17.09
N ARG A 164 -8.74 -23.11 17.18
CA ARG A 164 -8.20 -23.96 18.27
C ARG A 164 -8.25 -23.25 19.60
N ALA A 165 -7.96 -21.95 19.65
CA ALA A 165 -7.97 -21.16 20.86
C ALA A 165 -9.37 -21.04 21.47
N ARG A 166 -10.42 -21.13 20.66
CA ARG A 166 -11.81 -21.10 21.15
C ARG A 166 -12.05 -22.13 22.25
N GLU A 167 -11.64 -23.38 22.03
CA GLU A 167 -11.84 -24.48 22.97
C GLU A 167 -11.13 -24.27 24.32
N LEU A 168 -10.03 -23.50 24.31
CA LEU A 168 -9.22 -23.17 25.48
C LEU A 168 -9.64 -21.84 26.12
N SER A 169 -10.55 -21.11 25.52
CA SER A 169 -10.97 -19.78 25.97
C SER A 169 -12.06 -19.84 27.03
N ALA A 170 -11.97 -18.94 28.02
CA ALA A 170 -13.07 -18.69 28.95
C ALA A 170 -14.33 -18.16 28.24
N HIS A 171 -14.23 -17.79 26.97
CA HIS A 171 -15.33 -17.28 26.13
C HIS A 171 -15.78 -18.26 25.05
N LYS A 172 -15.51 -19.58 25.21
CA LYS A 172 -15.83 -20.61 24.23
C LYS A 172 -17.33 -20.67 23.87
N ASP A 173 -18.19 -20.32 24.81
CA ASP A 173 -19.64 -20.35 24.65
C ASP A 173 -20.23 -19.08 23.98
N ARG A 174 -19.40 -18.07 23.72
CA ARG A 174 -19.80 -16.91 22.94
C ARG A 174 -19.83 -17.23 21.44
N THR A 175 -20.53 -16.41 20.67
CA THR A 175 -20.44 -16.46 19.21
C THR A 175 -19.08 -15.96 18.75
N TRP A 176 -18.38 -16.79 17.99
CA TRP A 176 -17.12 -16.44 17.33
C TRP A 176 -17.38 -16.23 15.84
N ARG A 177 -17.25 -14.99 15.38
CA ARG A 177 -17.47 -14.59 13.99
C ARG A 177 -16.12 -14.46 13.28
N ILE A 178 -15.91 -15.30 12.28
CA ILE A 178 -14.68 -15.27 11.46
C ILE A 178 -15.01 -14.55 10.15
N LEU A 179 -14.28 -13.47 9.88
CA LEU A 179 -14.37 -12.74 8.62
C LEU A 179 -13.37 -13.33 7.64
N LEU A 180 -13.87 -14.05 6.65
CA LEU A 180 -13.08 -14.63 5.57
C LEU A 180 -13.03 -13.65 4.40
N GLY A 181 -11.83 -13.40 3.88
CA GLY A 181 -11.67 -12.66 2.63
C GLY A 181 -11.89 -13.55 1.42
N GLY A 182 -12.23 -12.97 0.27
CA GLY A 182 -12.49 -13.68 -0.98
C GLY A 182 -11.32 -14.48 -1.58
N GLY A 183 -10.16 -14.48 -0.95
CA GLY A 183 -8.99 -15.27 -1.34
C GLY A 183 -8.73 -16.50 -0.45
N ILE A 184 -9.72 -16.91 0.36
CA ILE A 184 -9.66 -18.09 1.22
C ILE A 184 -10.78 -19.04 0.75
N ASP A 185 -10.38 -20.14 0.12
CA ASP A 185 -11.24 -21.28 -0.23
C ASP A 185 -11.36 -22.25 0.95
#